data_c7587db7486406d665dec9d359f9f788
#
_entry.id   c7587db7486406d665dec9d359f9f788
#
_cell.length_a   1.000
_cell.length_b   1.000
_cell.length_c   1.000
_cell.angle_alpha   90.00
_cell.angle_beta   90.00
_cell.angle_gamma   90.00
#
_symmetry.space_group_name_H-M   'P 1'
#
loop_
_entity.id
_entity.type
_entity.pdbx_description
1 polymer ?
#
loop_
_entity_poly.entity_id
_entity_poly.type
_entity_poly.pdbx_seq_one_letter_code
_entity_poly.pdbx_strand_id
1 'polypeptide(L)'
;MKKLFLFLGIFLFLVSCKKNKVQSALSQDTVIHEKVNEFYTQYGKSNEAIYNQPIPDSLFSPGLKKVLDEAIHASKADIEKVKKSDHPDEKPLIFEGAIFSSLYEGFTGYKIKSVKIQDKTAEVLIAFEYNSSIPKETWMDTVHLINTEKGWRIDNVTFDKIGNSKDLKARLTEFVQSTK
;
A
#
# COMPACT_ATOMS: atom_id res chain seq x y z
N MET A 1 62.61 17.74 46.92
CA MET A 1 61.59 18.46 46.19
C MET A 1 60.97 17.46 45.21
N LYS A 2 59.84 16.83 45.61
CA LYS A 2 59.16 15.83 44.80
C LYS A 2 58.01 16.49 44.05
N LYS A 3 58.04 16.45 42.69
CA LYS A 3 56.98 16.98 41.85
C LYS A 3 55.94 15.86 41.67
N LEU A 4 54.73 16.06 42.19
CA LEU A 4 53.57 15.22 42.06
C LEU A 4 52.85 15.59 40.75
N PHE A 5 52.90 14.71 39.73
CA PHE A 5 52.11 14.86 38.51
C PHE A 5 50.71 14.30 38.74
N LEU A 6 49.74 15.19 38.75
CA LEU A 6 48.32 14.86 38.80
C LEU A 6 47.83 14.53 37.39
N PHE A 7 47.61 13.25 37.09
CA PHE A 7 46.96 12.81 35.85
C PHE A 7 45.44 13.01 35.99
N LEU A 8 44.94 14.06 35.37
CA LEU A 8 43.49 14.30 35.24
C LEU A 8 42.98 13.48 34.05
N GLY A 9 42.41 12.29 34.31
CA GLY A 9 41.81 11.44 33.31
C GLY A 9 40.52 12.08 32.79
N ILE A 10 40.51 12.52 31.55
CA ILE A 10 39.29 12.96 30.84
C ILE A 10 38.50 11.71 30.43
N PHE A 11 37.45 11.38 31.16
CA PHE A 11 36.48 10.36 30.82
C PHE A 11 35.48 10.98 29.82
N LEU A 12 35.76 10.84 28.52
CA LEU A 12 34.82 11.21 27.46
C LEU A 12 33.71 10.18 27.44
N PHE A 13 32.56 10.53 28.00
CA PHE A 13 31.33 9.79 27.89
C PHE A 13 30.83 9.79 26.43
N LEU A 14 31.01 8.68 25.73
CA LEU A 14 30.33 8.40 24.47
C LEU A 14 28.84 8.11 24.73
N VAL A 15 28.06 9.13 25.02
CA VAL A 15 26.59 9.06 25.06
C VAL A 15 26.07 9.76 23.81
N SER A 16 26.12 9.11 22.70
CA SER A 16 25.36 9.55 21.53
C SER A 16 25.20 8.43 20.51
N CYS A 17 24.06 7.77 20.51
CA CYS A 17 23.50 7.15 19.29
C CYS A 17 22.05 6.63 19.44
N LYS A 18 21.45 6.62 20.65
CA LYS A 18 20.06 6.12 20.81
C LYS A 18 18.99 7.15 20.43
N LYS A 19 19.21 8.45 20.70
CA LYS A 19 18.23 9.51 20.41
C LYS A 19 17.94 9.67 18.91
N ASN A 20 18.96 9.59 18.05
CA ASN A 20 18.78 9.79 16.61
C ASN A 20 18.00 8.66 15.93
N LYS A 21 18.13 7.40 16.38
CA LYS A 21 17.36 6.27 15.82
C LYS A 21 15.88 6.34 16.19
N VAL A 22 15.55 6.69 17.42
CA VAL A 22 14.16 6.83 17.87
C VAL A 22 13.47 8.01 17.17
N GLN A 23 14.13 9.14 17.06
CA GLN A 23 13.59 10.32 16.37
C GLN A 23 13.39 10.07 14.87
N SER A 24 14.33 9.37 14.22
CA SER A 24 14.21 8.96 12.81
C SER A 24 13.09 7.94 12.60
N ALA A 25 12.92 6.98 13.49
CA ALA A 25 11.83 5.99 13.41
C ALA A 25 10.46 6.64 13.58
N LEU A 26 10.30 7.55 14.55
CA LEU A 26 9.05 8.30 14.74
C LEU A 26 8.70 9.17 13.53
N SER A 27 9.70 9.78 12.87
CA SER A 27 9.45 10.56 11.66
C SER A 27 9.07 9.67 10.46
N GLN A 28 9.65 8.47 10.34
CA GLN A 28 9.31 7.53 9.29
C GLN A 28 7.89 6.95 9.49
N ASP A 29 7.53 6.62 10.72
CA ASP A 29 6.19 6.15 11.07
C ASP A 29 5.12 7.16 10.64
N THR A 30 5.32 8.44 10.96
CA THR A 30 4.42 9.54 10.55
C THR A 30 4.28 9.62 9.03
N VAL A 31 5.40 9.56 8.29
CA VAL A 31 5.37 9.61 6.82
C VAL A 31 4.63 8.40 6.23
N ILE A 32 4.79 7.22 6.82
CA ILE A 32 4.07 6.02 6.38
C ILE A 32 2.57 6.15 6.65
N HIS A 33 2.18 6.66 7.82
CA HIS A 33 0.78 6.94 8.15
C HIS A 33 0.15 7.92 7.13
N GLU A 34 0.85 9.00 6.81
CA GLU A 34 0.40 9.98 5.81
C GLU A 34 0.25 9.33 4.43
N LYS A 35 1.22 8.49 4.02
CA LYS A 35 1.19 7.80 2.74
C LYS A 35 0.02 6.82 2.62
N VAL A 36 -0.26 6.05 3.66
CA VAL A 36 -1.42 5.14 3.71
C VAL A 36 -2.74 5.92 3.73
N ASN A 37 -2.79 7.03 4.45
CA ASN A 37 -3.98 7.89 4.46
C ASN A 37 -4.21 8.54 3.09
N GLU A 38 -3.16 9.03 2.40
CA GLU A 38 -3.23 9.51 1.02
C GLU A 38 -3.82 8.44 0.10
N PHE A 39 -3.30 7.22 0.19
CA PHE A 39 -3.73 6.08 -0.61
C PHE A 39 -5.22 5.75 -0.44
N TYR A 40 -5.70 5.56 0.79
CA TYR A 40 -7.10 5.21 1.02
C TYR A 40 -8.07 6.40 0.91
N THR A 41 -7.59 7.63 1.04
CA THR A 41 -8.39 8.82 0.74
C THR A 41 -8.65 8.95 -0.76
N GLN A 42 -7.65 8.65 -1.58
CA GLN A 42 -7.75 8.77 -3.03
C GLN A 42 -8.48 7.60 -3.68
N TYR A 43 -8.21 6.36 -3.23
CA TYR A 43 -8.68 5.14 -3.91
C TYR A 43 -9.70 4.33 -3.11
N GLY A 44 -9.79 4.53 -1.80
CA GLY A 44 -10.56 3.64 -0.93
C GLY A 44 -12.07 3.89 -0.95
N LYS A 45 -12.53 5.08 -1.32
CA LYS A 45 -13.94 5.48 -1.36
C LYS A 45 -14.46 5.71 -2.77
N SER A 46 -13.62 5.53 -3.77
CA SER A 46 -14.02 5.76 -5.16
C SER A 46 -14.72 4.53 -5.71
N ASN A 47 -15.94 4.71 -6.23
CA ASN A 47 -16.61 3.72 -7.07
C ASN A 47 -16.14 3.81 -8.54
N GLU A 48 -15.19 4.69 -8.81
CA GLU A 48 -14.63 4.85 -10.14
C GLU A 48 -13.70 3.69 -10.46
N ALA A 49 -13.89 3.10 -11.63
CA ALA A 49 -13.05 2.00 -12.09
C ALA A 49 -11.58 2.44 -12.20
N ILE A 50 -10.67 1.58 -11.75
CA ILE A 50 -9.23 1.89 -11.71
C ILE A 50 -8.66 2.32 -13.05
N TYR A 51 -9.20 1.84 -14.16
CA TYR A 51 -8.75 2.20 -15.51
C TYR A 51 -9.06 3.66 -15.91
N ASN A 52 -9.86 4.37 -15.12
CA ASN A 52 -10.15 5.80 -15.27
C ASN A 52 -9.37 6.67 -14.29
N GLN A 53 -8.66 6.06 -13.32
CA GLN A 53 -7.96 6.79 -12.28
C GLN A 53 -6.47 6.97 -12.61
N PRO A 54 -5.84 8.08 -12.18
CA PRO A 54 -4.41 8.26 -12.33
C PRO A 54 -3.63 7.31 -11.43
N ILE A 55 -2.48 6.80 -11.90
CA ILE A 55 -1.56 5.96 -11.12
C ILE A 55 -0.23 6.72 -10.93
N PRO A 56 -0.13 7.61 -9.92
CA PRO A 56 1.03 8.49 -9.77
C PRO A 56 2.25 7.76 -9.18
N ASP A 57 3.44 8.07 -9.72
CA ASP A 57 4.72 7.59 -9.23
C ASP A 57 5.04 8.07 -7.79
N SER A 58 4.35 9.12 -7.31
CA SER A 58 4.48 9.62 -5.95
C SER A 58 3.85 8.71 -4.91
N LEU A 59 2.90 7.87 -5.30
CA LEU A 59 2.14 7.01 -4.40
C LEU A 59 2.50 5.53 -4.55
N PHE A 60 2.65 5.05 -5.78
CA PHE A 60 2.90 3.64 -6.06
C PHE A 60 4.38 3.34 -6.33
N SER A 61 4.82 2.16 -5.92
CA SER A 61 6.14 1.65 -6.29
C SER A 61 6.21 1.36 -7.80
N PRO A 62 7.40 1.39 -8.41
CA PRO A 62 7.55 1.00 -9.82
C PRO A 62 7.00 -0.40 -10.10
N GLY A 63 7.17 -1.35 -9.15
CA GLY A 63 6.69 -2.73 -9.30
C GLY A 63 5.17 -2.82 -9.29
N LEU A 64 4.50 -2.16 -8.34
CA LEU A 64 3.03 -2.16 -8.29
C LEU A 64 2.44 -1.36 -9.45
N LYS A 65 3.01 -0.20 -9.75
CA LYS A 65 2.57 0.62 -10.89
C LYS A 65 2.59 -0.16 -12.21
N LYS A 66 3.64 -0.91 -12.47
CA LYS A 66 3.75 -1.72 -13.68
C LYS A 66 2.57 -2.68 -13.85
N VAL A 67 2.24 -3.46 -12.83
CA VAL A 67 1.13 -4.43 -12.92
C VAL A 67 -0.24 -3.76 -12.94
N LEU A 68 -0.39 -2.58 -12.30
CA LEU A 68 -1.59 -1.76 -12.42
C LEU A 68 -1.77 -1.24 -13.85
N ASP A 69 -0.73 -0.68 -14.45
CA ASP A 69 -0.76 -0.17 -15.83
C ASP A 69 -1.08 -1.31 -16.82
N GLU A 70 -0.53 -2.53 -16.63
CA GLU A 70 -0.82 -3.71 -17.44
C GLU A 70 -2.30 -4.12 -17.32
N ALA A 71 -2.87 -4.16 -16.11
CA ALA A 71 -4.28 -4.48 -15.88
C ALA A 71 -5.23 -3.41 -16.45
N ILE A 72 -4.87 -2.14 -16.32
CA ILE A 72 -5.60 -1.02 -16.93
C ILE A 72 -5.61 -1.15 -18.46
N HIS A 73 -4.46 -1.45 -19.04
CA HIS A 73 -4.33 -1.63 -20.49
C HIS A 73 -5.18 -2.82 -20.96
N ALA A 74 -5.11 -3.97 -20.26
CA ALA A 74 -5.89 -5.15 -20.57
C ALA A 74 -7.41 -4.88 -20.51
N SER A 75 -7.88 -4.19 -19.45
CA SER A 75 -9.28 -3.78 -19.31
C SER A 75 -9.74 -2.89 -20.48
N LYS A 76 -8.95 -1.88 -20.85
CA LYS A 76 -9.25 -0.96 -21.95
C LYS A 76 -9.27 -1.68 -23.29
N ALA A 77 -8.35 -2.62 -23.51
CA ALA A 77 -8.27 -3.40 -24.74
C ALA A 77 -9.51 -4.31 -24.91
N ASP A 78 -9.95 -4.96 -23.82
CA ASP A 78 -11.12 -5.83 -23.87
C ASP A 78 -12.44 -5.02 -24.05
N ILE A 79 -12.56 -3.85 -23.43
CA ILE A 79 -13.67 -2.91 -23.68
C ILE A 79 -13.78 -2.58 -25.18
N GLU A 80 -12.66 -2.24 -25.82
CA GLU A 80 -12.66 -1.91 -27.26
C GLU A 80 -12.88 -3.15 -28.14
N LYS A 81 -12.46 -4.33 -27.71
CA LYS A 81 -12.70 -5.60 -28.40
C LYS A 81 -14.20 -5.95 -28.39
N VAL A 82 -14.84 -5.93 -27.21
CA VAL A 82 -16.28 -6.20 -27.08
C VAL A 82 -17.10 -5.21 -27.87
N LYS A 83 -16.81 -3.93 -27.77
CA LYS A 83 -17.50 -2.87 -28.50
C LYS A 83 -17.47 -3.03 -30.04
N LYS A 84 -16.44 -3.69 -30.58
CA LYS A 84 -16.26 -3.95 -32.01
C LYS A 84 -16.66 -5.38 -32.42
N SER A 85 -17.12 -6.21 -31.49
CA SER A 85 -17.57 -7.59 -31.74
C SER A 85 -18.99 -7.62 -32.28
N ASP A 86 -19.43 -8.82 -32.66
CA ASP A 86 -20.83 -9.07 -33.06
C ASP A 86 -21.80 -9.01 -31.85
N HIS A 87 -21.27 -8.91 -30.65
CA HIS A 87 -22.00 -8.84 -29.37
C HIS A 87 -21.55 -7.65 -28.52
N PRO A 88 -21.75 -6.38 -28.95
CA PRO A 88 -21.23 -5.19 -28.28
C PRO A 88 -21.90 -4.88 -26.93
N ASP A 89 -22.98 -5.59 -26.60
CA ASP A 89 -23.72 -5.55 -25.33
C ASP A 89 -23.20 -6.56 -24.30
N GLU A 90 -22.26 -7.44 -24.65
CA GLU A 90 -21.61 -8.31 -23.67
C GLU A 90 -20.73 -7.50 -22.70
N LYS A 91 -20.63 -8.01 -21.46
CA LYS A 91 -19.79 -7.38 -20.44
C LYS A 91 -18.30 -7.65 -20.74
N PRO A 92 -17.48 -6.61 -20.95
CA PRO A 92 -16.04 -6.78 -21.14
C PRO A 92 -15.37 -7.30 -19.88
N LEU A 93 -14.23 -7.97 -20.04
CA LEU A 93 -13.33 -8.34 -18.96
C LEU A 93 -12.60 -7.10 -18.45
N ILE A 94 -12.93 -6.66 -17.26
CA ILE A 94 -12.34 -5.47 -16.63
C ILE A 94 -11.91 -5.77 -15.20
N PHE A 95 -10.85 -5.14 -14.74
CA PHE A 95 -10.46 -5.17 -13.33
C PHE A 95 -11.25 -4.08 -12.60
N GLU A 96 -12.22 -4.49 -11.78
CA GLU A 96 -13.19 -3.59 -11.15
C GLU A 96 -13.41 -3.88 -9.67
N GLY A 97 -14.22 -3.03 -9.00
CA GLY A 97 -14.52 -3.09 -7.58
C GLY A 97 -13.53 -2.30 -6.73
N ALA A 98 -13.61 -2.45 -5.44
CA ALA A 98 -12.69 -1.85 -4.48
C ALA A 98 -11.38 -2.67 -4.43
N ILE A 99 -10.56 -2.55 -5.47
CA ILE A 99 -9.40 -3.42 -5.70
C ILE A 99 -8.32 -3.36 -4.62
N PHE A 100 -8.34 -2.35 -3.77
CA PHE A 100 -7.34 -2.10 -2.74
C PHE A 100 -7.77 -2.55 -1.34
N SER A 101 -8.89 -3.28 -1.23
CA SER A 101 -9.34 -3.91 0.02
C SER A 101 -9.90 -5.30 -0.25
N SER A 102 -10.03 -6.12 0.81
CA SER A 102 -10.58 -7.49 0.68
C SER A 102 -12.02 -7.53 0.21
N LEU A 103 -12.84 -6.59 0.67
CA LEU A 103 -14.26 -6.55 0.29
C LEU A 103 -14.44 -5.82 -1.04
N TYR A 104 -15.14 -6.46 -1.99
CA TYR A 104 -15.41 -5.93 -3.34
C TYR A 104 -16.16 -4.60 -3.33
N GLU A 105 -17.10 -4.44 -2.39
CA GLU A 105 -17.90 -3.23 -2.19
C GLU A 105 -17.09 -2.08 -1.57
N GLY A 106 -15.85 -2.35 -1.10
CA GLY A 106 -15.02 -1.39 -0.38
C GLY A 106 -15.32 -1.33 1.11
N PHE A 107 -15.10 -0.18 1.71
CA PHE A 107 -15.24 0.03 3.15
C PHE A 107 -15.90 1.37 3.47
N THR A 108 -16.55 1.45 4.63
CA THR A 108 -17.12 2.69 5.16
C THR A 108 -16.17 3.42 6.11
N GLY A 109 -15.22 2.70 6.69
CA GLY A 109 -14.20 3.25 7.56
C GLY A 109 -12.97 2.33 7.68
N TYR A 110 -11.84 2.92 8.05
CA TYR A 110 -10.62 2.18 8.35
C TYR A 110 -9.83 2.79 9.50
N LYS A 111 -8.96 1.99 10.09
CA LYS A 111 -8.03 2.40 11.14
C LYS A 111 -6.70 1.68 11.00
N ILE A 112 -5.60 2.45 10.96
CA ILE A 112 -4.26 1.89 11.05
C ILE A 112 -4.07 1.32 12.46
N LYS A 113 -3.72 0.04 12.55
CA LYS A 113 -3.54 -0.71 13.79
C LYS A 113 -2.10 -0.75 14.24
N SER A 114 -1.18 -0.95 13.29
CA SER A 114 0.25 -1.01 13.56
C SER A 114 1.07 -0.74 12.31
N VAL A 115 2.27 -0.21 12.51
CA VAL A 115 3.31 -0.04 11.48
C VAL A 115 4.53 -0.81 11.93
N LYS A 116 5.08 -1.65 11.06
CA LYS A 116 6.32 -2.39 11.29
C LYS A 116 7.29 -2.04 10.18
N ILE A 117 8.37 -1.37 10.55
CA ILE A 117 9.42 -0.93 9.61
C ILE A 117 10.60 -1.89 9.70
N GLN A 118 11.08 -2.37 8.54
CA GLN A 118 12.27 -3.20 8.41
C GLN A 118 13.13 -2.64 7.27
N ASP A 119 14.21 -1.94 7.62
CA ASP A 119 15.12 -1.30 6.66
C ASP A 119 14.40 -0.40 5.65
N LYS A 120 14.28 -0.86 4.41
CA LYS A 120 13.62 -0.14 3.31
C LYS A 120 12.19 -0.62 3.05
N THR A 121 11.61 -1.44 3.91
CA THR A 121 10.25 -1.94 3.79
C THR A 121 9.42 -1.60 5.01
N ALA A 122 8.11 -1.50 4.84
CA ALA A 122 7.16 -1.37 5.94
C ALA A 122 5.91 -2.20 5.66
N GLU A 123 5.35 -2.75 6.75
CA GLU A 123 4.06 -3.42 6.77
C GLU A 123 3.12 -2.62 7.66
N VAL A 124 1.95 -2.26 7.12
CA VAL A 124 0.93 -1.51 7.83
C VAL A 124 -0.33 -2.35 7.92
N LEU A 125 -0.66 -2.79 9.13
CA LEU A 125 -1.89 -3.52 9.41
C LEU A 125 -3.04 -2.54 9.54
N ILE A 126 -4.10 -2.76 8.78
CA ILE A 126 -5.27 -1.90 8.71
C ILE A 126 -6.53 -2.70 9.03
N ALA A 127 -7.31 -2.20 9.98
CA ALA A 127 -8.64 -2.72 10.26
C ALA A 127 -9.66 -1.90 9.48
N PHE A 128 -10.50 -2.59 8.73
CA PHE A 128 -11.61 -2.03 7.96
C PHE A 128 -12.94 -2.37 8.56
N GLU A 129 -13.94 -1.57 8.20
CA GLU A 129 -15.35 -1.81 8.50
C GLU A 129 -16.24 -1.44 7.33
N TYR A 130 -17.30 -2.22 7.16
CA TYR A 130 -18.39 -1.94 6.23
C TYR A 130 -19.71 -1.99 6.98
N ASN A 131 -20.37 -0.81 7.10
CA ASN A 131 -21.54 -0.61 7.94
C ASN A 131 -22.85 -0.70 7.15
N SER A 132 -22.79 -0.92 5.82
CA SER A 132 -23.99 -1.01 4.97
C SER A 132 -24.58 -2.42 4.93
N SER A 133 -23.96 -3.41 5.55
CA SER A 133 -24.47 -4.77 5.75
C SER A 133 -24.94 -5.02 7.19
N ILE A 134 -25.83 -6.01 7.38
CA ILE A 134 -26.27 -6.48 8.70
C ILE A 134 -26.08 -8.01 8.73
N PRO A 135 -25.17 -8.53 9.58
CA PRO A 135 -24.30 -7.80 10.53
C PRO A 135 -23.23 -6.96 9.81
N LYS A 136 -22.68 -5.96 10.52
CA LYS A 136 -21.53 -5.17 10.09
C LYS A 136 -20.35 -6.07 9.78
N GLU A 137 -19.72 -5.88 8.63
CA GLU A 137 -18.51 -6.60 8.25
C GLU A 137 -17.24 -5.90 8.77
N THR A 138 -16.26 -6.69 9.19
CA THR A 138 -14.93 -6.20 9.61
C THR A 138 -13.85 -7.17 9.17
N TRP A 139 -12.70 -6.64 8.73
CA TRP A 139 -11.55 -7.42 8.30
C TRP A 139 -10.24 -6.67 8.49
N MET A 140 -9.12 -7.33 8.22
CA MET A 140 -7.79 -6.72 8.28
C MET A 140 -7.00 -7.04 7.03
N ASP A 141 -6.50 -6.00 6.37
CA ASP A 141 -5.55 -6.13 5.27
C ASP A 141 -4.18 -5.56 5.70
N THR A 142 -3.13 -5.99 5.02
CA THR A 142 -1.79 -5.47 5.24
C THR A 142 -1.31 -4.73 4.00
N VAL A 143 -1.01 -3.44 4.16
CA VAL A 143 -0.37 -2.64 3.11
C VAL A 143 1.14 -2.75 3.25
N HIS A 144 1.81 -3.13 2.17
CA HIS A 144 3.26 -3.20 2.08
C HIS A 144 3.78 -1.94 1.37
N LEU A 145 4.80 -1.33 1.97
CA LEU A 145 5.48 -0.17 1.41
C LEU A 145 6.97 -0.46 1.20
N ILE A 146 7.55 0.20 0.22
CA ILE A 146 9.00 0.25 0.03
C ILE A 146 9.49 1.69 0.07
N ASN A 147 10.67 1.89 0.66
CA ASN A 147 11.36 3.17 0.67
C ASN A 147 12.29 3.25 -0.53
N THR A 148 11.92 4.04 -1.53
CA THR A 148 12.71 4.34 -2.72
C THR A 148 13.59 5.57 -2.48
N GLU A 149 14.44 5.93 -3.44
CA GLU A 149 15.18 7.20 -3.42
C GLU A 149 14.27 8.44 -3.36
N LYS A 150 13.00 8.29 -3.80
CA LYS A 150 11.97 9.33 -3.78
C LYS A 150 11.00 9.21 -2.60
N GLY A 151 11.35 8.41 -1.56
CA GLY A 151 10.56 8.17 -0.35
C GLY A 151 9.64 6.94 -0.43
N TRP A 152 8.78 6.80 0.59
CA TRP A 152 7.89 5.65 0.73
C TRP A 152 6.83 5.57 -0.36
N ARG A 153 6.58 4.35 -0.86
CA ARG A 153 5.60 4.03 -1.91
C ARG A 153 4.83 2.78 -1.54
N ILE A 154 3.54 2.76 -1.84
CA ILE A 154 2.70 1.55 -1.75
C ILE A 154 3.22 0.54 -2.75
N ASP A 155 3.54 -0.67 -2.28
CA ASP A 155 4.11 -1.72 -3.11
C ASP A 155 3.17 -2.91 -3.32
N ASN A 156 2.36 -3.25 -2.33
CA ASN A 156 1.40 -4.35 -2.44
C ASN A 156 0.32 -4.23 -1.35
N VAL A 157 -0.75 -4.99 -1.47
CA VAL A 157 -1.74 -5.21 -0.42
C VAL A 157 -1.94 -6.70 -0.28
N THR A 158 -1.72 -7.24 0.93
CA THR A 158 -2.13 -8.60 1.28
C THR A 158 -3.51 -8.55 1.89
N PHE A 159 -4.43 -9.28 1.30
CA PHE A 159 -5.83 -9.32 1.71
C PHE A 159 -6.08 -10.32 2.83
N ASP A 160 -7.10 -10.08 3.64
CA ASP A 160 -7.63 -11.04 4.58
C ASP A 160 -8.28 -12.22 3.82
N LYS A 161 -8.65 -13.27 4.54
CA LYS A 161 -9.23 -14.49 3.98
C LYS A 161 -10.65 -14.34 3.42
N ILE A 162 -11.21 -13.14 3.36
CA ILE A 162 -12.49 -12.88 2.73
C ILE A 162 -12.36 -13.15 1.22
N GLY A 163 -12.97 -14.25 0.78
CA GLY A 163 -13.06 -14.59 -0.64
C GLY A 163 -11.82 -15.25 -1.26
N ASN A 164 -10.98 -15.97 -0.52
CA ASN A 164 -9.77 -16.65 -1.02
C ASN A 164 -8.79 -15.72 -1.77
N SER A 165 -8.73 -14.48 -1.35
CA SER A 165 -7.91 -13.47 -2.00
C SER A 165 -6.42 -13.71 -1.74
N LYS A 166 -5.64 -13.67 -2.81
CA LYS A 166 -4.18 -13.51 -2.78
C LYS A 166 -3.86 -12.03 -2.56
N ASP A 167 -2.58 -11.67 -2.64
CA ASP A 167 -2.18 -10.26 -2.66
C ASP A 167 -2.59 -9.55 -3.98
N LEU A 168 -2.60 -8.23 -3.94
CA LEU A 168 -3.02 -7.38 -5.06
C LEU A 168 -2.21 -7.64 -6.35
N LYS A 169 -0.88 -7.73 -6.25
CA LYS A 169 -0.03 -7.97 -7.44
C LYS A 169 -0.34 -9.30 -8.09
N ALA A 170 -0.58 -10.35 -7.30
CA ALA A 170 -0.96 -11.65 -7.82
C ALA A 170 -2.31 -11.59 -8.56
N ARG A 171 -3.33 -10.94 -7.97
CA ARG A 171 -4.66 -10.76 -8.60
C ARG A 171 -4.57 -9.99 -9.91
N LEU A 172 -3.84 -8.89 -9.95
CA LEU A 172 -3.62 -8.10 -11.16
C LEU A 172 -2.93 -8.92 -12.25
N THR A 173 -1.91 -9.69 -11.87
CA THR A 173 -1.17 -10.55 -12.82
C THR A 173 -2.05 -11.66 -13.39
N GLU A 174 -2.84 -12.32 -12.54
CA GLU A 174 -3.80 -13.36 -12.98
C GLU A 174 -4.86 -12.78 -13.92
N PHE A 175 -5.38 -11.59 -13.61
CA PHE A 175 -6.31 -10.91 -14.52
C PHE A 175 -5.69 -10.65 -15.90
N VAL A 176 -4.48 -10.08 -15.96
CA VAL A 176 -3.78 -9.84 -17.24
C VAL A 176 -3.54 -11.14 -18.02
N GLN A 177 -3.28 -12.25 -17.33
CA GLN A 177 -3.12 -13.55 -17.98
C GLN A 177 -4.44 -14.10 -18.54
N SER A 178 -5.57 -13.85 -17.86
CA SER A 178 -6.89 -14.31 -18.31
C SER A 178 -7.44 -13.57 -19.53
N THR A 179 -6.86 -12.40 -19.87
CA THR A 179 -7.27 -11.57 -21.03
C THR A 179 -6.48 -11.87 -22.30
N LYS A 180 -5.51 -12.77 -22.26
CA LYS A 180 -4.69 -13.20 -23.41
C LYS A 180 -5.33 -14.36 -24.14
#